data_4b9e43954588ea0d3eeb30330d3c5707
#
_entry.id   4b9e43954588ea0d3eeb30330d3c5707
#
_cell.length_a   1.000
_cell.length_b   1.000
_cell.length_c   1.000
_cell.angle_alpha   90.00
_cell.angle_beta   90.00
_cell.angle_gamma   90.00
#
_symmetry.space_group_name_H-M   'P 1'
#
loop_
_entity.id
_entity.type
_entity.pdbx_description
1 polymer ?
#
loop_
_entity_poly.entity_id
_entity_poly.type
_entity_poly.pdbx_seq_one_letter_code
_entity_poly.pdbx_strand_id
1 'polypeptide(L)'
;MRLRNVLIVDDNPMNMKLVRVLLTGEGYEVRTAADALEALDILKEWRPLLILMDIQLPGIDGLELTRRLKADPGTHQIIIIGLTAYAMKGDEERILAAGCDAYIAKPIDTRTFPGVIATLIEKRL
;
A
#
# COMPACT_ATOMS: atom_id res chain seq x y z
N MET A 1 -6.83 -17.23 -14.48
CA MET A 1 -5.71 -16.32 -14.23
C MET A 1 -6.09 -15.34 -13.13
N ARG A 2 -5.25 -15.20 -12.12
CA ARG A 2 -5.51 -14.32 -11.01
C ARG A 2 -5.14 -12.89 -11.37
N LEU A 3 -6.07 -11.95 -11.19
CA LEU A 3 -5.77 -10.54 -11.37
C LEU A 3 -4.90 -10.07 -10.21
N ARG A 4 -3.81 -9.41 -10.53
CA ARG A 4 -2.92 -8.81 -9.53
C ARG A 4 -3.21 -7.32 -9.46
N ASN A 5 -4.13 -6.97 -8.59
CA ASN A 5 -4.61 -5.60 -8.44
C ASN A 5 -3.89 -4.91 -7.27
N VAL A 6 -3.36 -3.72 -7.51
CA VAL A 6 -2.67 -2.95 -6.48
C VAL A 6 -3.25 -1.55 -6.41
N LEU A 7 -3.55 -1.10 -5.20
CA LEU A 7 -3.95 0.28 -4.95
C LEU A 7 -2.77 1.02 -4.31
N ILE A 8 -2.44 2.18 -4.84
CA ILE A 8 -1.41 3.05 -4.25
C ILE A 8 -2.11 4.24 -3.62
N VAL A 9 -1.89 4.44 -2.32
CA VAL A 9 -2.45 5.58 -1.60
C VAL A 9 -1.28 6.47 -1.18
N ASP A 10 -1.09 7.59 -1.87
CA ASP A 10 0.04 8.48 -1.67
C ASP A 10 -0.34 9.86 -2.21
N ASP A 11 -0.04 10.92 -1.49
CA ASP A 11 -0.32 12.28 -1.94
C ASP A 11 0.77 12.86 -2.84
N ASN A 12 1.88 12.15 -3.02
CA ASN A 12 2.98 12.59 -3.87
C ASN A 12 2.81 12.03 -5.29
N PRO A 13 2.49 12.89 -6.29
CA PRO A 13 2.26 12.41 -7.66
C PRO A 13 3.46 11.71 -8.29
N MET A 14 4.67 12.14 -7.96
CA MET A 14 5.88 11.52 -8.52
C MET A 14 6.09 10.13 -7.99
N ASN A 15 5.86 9.89 -6.69
CA ASN A 15 5.93 8.56 -6.11
C ASN A 15 4.87 7.65 -6.72
N MET A 16 3.66 8.14 -6.86
CA MET A 16 2.57 7.36 -7.47
C MET A 16 2.91 6.96 -8.89
N LYS A 17 3.45 7.89 -9.67
CA LYS A 17 3.83 7.62 -11.05
C LYS A 17 4.93 6.57 -11.12
N LEU A 18 5.96 6.69 -10.29
CA LEU A 18 7.08 5.76 -10.24
C LEU A 18 6.60 4.35 -9.95
N VAL A 19 5.85 4.19 -8.87
CA VAL A 19 5.35 2.87 -8.45
C VAL A 19 4.42 2.29 -9.50
N ARG A 20 3.56 3.13 -10.07
CA ARG A 20 2.64 2.70 -11.12
C ARG A 20 3.38 2.14 -12.33
N VAL A 21 4.43 2.85 -12.79
CA VAL A 21 5.24 2.40 -13.92
C VAL A 21 5.91 1.07 -13.62
N LEU A 22 6.51 0.96 -12.43
CA LEU A 22 7.21 -0.26 -12.04
C LEU A 22 6.27 -1.46 -11.97
N LEU A 23 5.11 -1.30 -11.36
CA LEU A 23 4.18 -2.42 -11.19
C LEU A 23 3.41 -2.75 -12.46
N THR A 24 3.03 -1.75 -13.24
CA THR A 24 2.37 -1.98 -14.53
C THR A 24 3.30 -2.76 -15.45
N GLY A 25 4.59 -2.45 -15.42
CA GLY A 25 5.59 -3.19 -16.20
C GLY A 25 5.70 -4.65 -15.81
N GLU A 26 5.31 -5.00 -14.58
CA GLU A 26 5.33 -6.38 -14.10
C GLU A 26 3.97 -7.09 -14.25
N GLY A 27 3.02 -6.44 -14.90
CA GLY A 27 1.72 -7.05 -15.17
C GLY A 27 0.62 -6.78 -14.16
N TYR A 28 0.86 -5.88 -13.20
CA TYR A 28 -0.18 -5.52 -12.23
C TYR A 28 -1.16 -4.50 -12.81
N GLU A 29 -2.43 -4.61 -12.40
CA GLU A 29 -3.40 -3.55 -12.61
C GLU A 29 -3.30 -2.59 -11.44
N VAL A 30 -3.05 -1.31 -11.70
CA VAL A 30 -2.76 -0.32 -10.67
C VAL A 30 -3.78 0.80 -10.68
N ARG A 31 -4.34 1.12 -9.52
CA ARG A 31 -5.14 2.32 -9.32
C ARG A 31 -4.47 3.17 -8.26
N THR A 32 -4.74 4.46 -8.28
CA THR A 32 -4.10 5.42 -7.38
C THR A 32 -5.15 6.24 -6.64
N ALA A 33 -4.83 6.59 -5.40
CA ALA A 33 -5.64 7.48 -4.57
C ALA A 33 -4.71 8.48 -3.90
N ALA A 34 -5.09 9.75 -3.89
CA ALA A 34 -4.25 10.80 -3.31
C ALA A 34 -4.47 10.97 -1.80
N ASP A 35 -5.56 10.42 -1.29
CA ASP A 35 -5.88 10.52 0.14
C ASP A 35 -6.78 9.34 0.58
N ALA A 36 -7.11 9.32 1.87
CA ALA A 36 -7.90 8.23 2.44
C ALA A 36 -9.32 8.19 1.89
N LEU A 37 -9.94 9.35 1.64
CA LEU A 37 -11.31 9.40 1.13
C LEU A 37 -11.39 8.83 -0.29
N GLU A 38 -10.45 9.19 -1.14
CA GLU A 38 -10.37 8.61 -2.49
C GLU A 38 -10.17 7.10 -2.43
N ALA A 39 -9.29 6.64 -1.52
CA ALA A 39 -9.03 5.22 -1.35
C ALA A 39 -10.31 4.49 -0.93
N LEU A 40 -11.05 5.02 0.03
CA LEU A 40 -12.29 4.41 0.49
C LEU A 40 -13.34 4.34 -0.61
N ASP A 41 -13.43 5.38 -1.45
CA ASP A 41 -14.36 5.37 -2.58
C ASP A 41 -14.00 4.29 -3.59
N ILE A 42 -12.72 4.15 -3.91
CA ILE A 42 -12.26 3.09 -4.83
C ILE A 42 -12.60 1.72 -4.26
N LEU A 43 -12.37 1.54 -2.96
CA LEU A 43 -12.58 0.24 -2.31
C LEU A 43 -14.05 -0.18 -2.22
N LYS A 44 -14.99 0.71 -2.44
CA LYS A 44 -16.40 0.37 -2.50
C LYS A 44 -16.72 -0.54 -3.70
N GLU A 45 -16.01 -0.35 -4.80
CA GLU A 45 -16.31 -1.05 -6.05
C GLU A 45 -15.17 -1.94 -6.56
N TRP A 46 -13.97 -1.82 -5.97
CA TRP A 46 -12.79 -2.48 -6.49
C TRP A 46 -11.94 -3.00 -5.32
N ARG A 47 -11.65 -4.28 -5.31
CA ARG A 47 -10.90 -4.92 -4.21
C ARG A 47 -9.51 -5.30 -4.70
N PRO A 48 -8.47 -4.57 -4.27
CA PRO A 48 -7.10 -4.93 -4.63
C PRO A 48 -6.59 -6.11 -3.81
N LEU A 49 -5.60 -6.78 -4.33
CA LEU A 49 -4.87 -7.80 -3.60
C LEU A 49 -3.97 -7.13 -2.54
N LEU A 50 -3.45 -5.95 -2.86
CA LEU A 50 -2.45 -5.28 -2.05
C LEU A 50 -2.64 -3.76 -2.12
N ILE A 51 -2.41 -3.10 -0.99
CA ILE A 51 -2.41 -1.63 -0.91
C ILE A 51 -1.01 -1.18 -0.48
N LEU A 52 -0.44 -0.26 -1.26
CA LEU A 52 0.75 0.48 -0.85
C LEU A 52 0.27 1.76 -0.19
N MET A 53 0.50 1.88 1.10
CA MET A 53 -0.08 2.93 1.92
C MET A 53 0.98 3.89 2.43
N ASP A 54 0.96 5.14 1.94
CA ASP A 54 1.79 6.19 2.55
C ASP A 54 1.24 6.45 3.95
N ILE A 55 2.08 6.33 4.96
CA ILE A 55 1.63 6.54 6.33
C ILE A 55 1.47 8.02 6.69
N GLN A 56 2.01 8.92 5.87
CA GLN A 56 1.87 10.37 6.07
C GLN A 56 0.93 10.97 5.04
N LEU A 57 -0.36 10.77 5.23
CA LEU A 57 -1.39 11.32 4.36
C LEU A 57 -2.04 12.55 4.98
N PRO A 58 -2.52 13.51 4.17
CA PRO A 58 -3.31 14.62 4.69
C PRO A 58 -4.67 14.11 5.19
N GLY A 59 -5.18 14.73 6.25
CA GLY A 59 -6.46 14.33 6.83
C GLY A 59 -6.33 13.06 7.66
N ILE A 60 -7.04 12.02 7.27
CA ILE A 60 -6.90 10.71 7.93
C ILE A 60 -5.57 10.11 7.49
N ASP A 61 -4.66 9.87 8.43
CA ASP A 61 -3.34 9.34 8.09
C ASP A 61 -3.40 7.86 7.69
N GLY A 62 -2.30 7.39 7.09
CA GLY A 62 -2.24 6.02 6.57
C GLY A 62 -2.39 4.95 7.63
N LEU A 63 -1.92 5.20 8.85
CA LEU A 63 -2.06 4.23 9.95
C LEU A 63 -3.51 4.11 10.40
N GLU A 64 -4.21 5.23 10.49
CA GLU A 64 -5.63 5.20 10.85
C GLU A 64 -6.46 4.49 9.79
N LEU A 65 -6.18 4.79 8.52
CA LEU A 65 -6.85 4.10 7.43
C LEU A 65 -6.58 2.60 7.47
N THR A 66 -5.33 2.21 7.75
CA THR A 66 -4.97 0.80 7.89
C THR A 66 -5.77 0.12 9.00
N ARG A 67 -5.89 0.75 10.15
CA ARG A 67 -6.67 0.20 11.27
C ARG A 67 -8.12 -0.02 10.86
N ARG A 68 -8.71 0.94 10.17
CA ARG A 68 -10.10 0.84 9.70
C ARG A 68 -10.28 -0.32 8.71
N LEU A 69 -9.35 -0.45 7.78
CA LEU A 69 -9.43 -1.51 6.77
C LEU A 69 -9.24 -2.89 7.41
N LYS A 70 -8.33 -3.01 8.36
CA LYS A 70 -8.08 -4.29 9.03
C LYS A 70 -9.21 -4.68 10.00
N ALA A 71 -9.97 -3.71 10.47
CA ALA A 71 -11.13 -3.96 11.34
C ALA A 71 -12.40 -4.34 10.56
N ASP A 72 -12.44 -4.07 9.26
CA ASP A 72 -13.61 -4.33 8.42
C ASP A 72 -13.50 -5.73 7.80
N PRO A 73 -14.50 -6.60 7.99
CA PRO A 73 -14.48 -7.94 7.41
C PRO A 73 -14.35 -7.96 5.88
N GLY A 74 -14.80 -6.91 5.21
CA GLY A 74 -14.70 -6.81 3.74
C GLY A 74 -13.33 -6.48 3.23
N THR A 75 -12.43 -5.96 4.07
CA THR A 75 -11.11 -5.49 3.63
C THR A 75 -9.95 -6.03 4.47
N HIS A 76 -10.23 -6.71 5.59
CA HIS A 76 -9.17 -7.13 6.52
C HIS A 76 -8.11 -8.05 5.89
N GLN A 77 -8.46 -8.75 4.82
CA GLN A 77 -7.55 -9.70 4.17
C GLN A 77 -6.65 -9.05 3.11
N ILE A 78 -6.87 -7.76 2.77
CA ILE A 78 -6.02 -7.06 1.82
C ILE A 78 -4.62 -6.90 2.44
N ILE A 79 -3.58 -7.20 1.67
CA ILE A 79 -2.20 -6.99 2.11
C ILE A 79 -1.93 -5.50 2.12
N ILE A 80 -1.51 -4.95 3.26
CA ILE A 80 -1.21 -3.52 3.38
C ILE A 80 0.27 -3.35 3.70
N ILE A 81 0.96 -2.62 2.83
CA ILE A 81 2.38 -2.31 2.99
C ILE A 81 2.51 -0.82 3.23
N GLY A 82 3.05 -0.44 4.39
CA GLY A 82 3.28 0.96 4.73
C GLY A 82 4.50 1.50 4.00
N LEU A 83 4.36 2.72 3.45
CA LEU A 83 5.50 3.45 2.88
C LEU A 83 5.88 4.55 3.85
N THR A 84 7.13 4.60 4.27
CA THR A 84 7.59 5.56 5.26
C THR A 84 8.91 6.22 4.87
N ALA A 85 8.98 7.54 5.05
CA ALA A 85 10.23 8.28 4.89
C ALA A 85 11.11 8.17 6.14
N TYR A 86 10.55 7.72 7.24
CA TYR A 86 11.24 7.66 8.55
C TYR A 86 11.26 6.22 9.03
N ALA A 87 12.30 5.47 8.63
CA ALA A 87 12.45 4.08 9.05
C ALA A 87 13.18 3.99 10.40
N MET A 88 12.71 4.75 11.38
CA MET A 88 13.23 4.68 12.74
C MET A 88 12.57 3.52 13.48
N LYS A 89 13.28 2.98 14.46
CA LYS A 89 12.83 1.80 15.20
C LYS A 89 11.41 1.89 15.74
N GLY A 90 11.05 3.05 16.28
CA GLY A 90 9.69 3.26 16.80
C GLY A 90 8.61 3.30 15.71
N ASP A 91 8.98 3.72 14.49
CA ASP A 91 8.03 3.79 13.38
C ASP A 91 7.65 2.41 12.87
N GLU A 92 8.61 1.48 12.82
CA GLU A 92 8.35 0.10 12.43
C GLU A 92 7.30 -0.53 13.32
N GLU A 93 7.46 -0.35 14.63
CA GLU A 93 6.53 -0.90 15.63
C GLU A 93 5.13 -0.32 15.46
N ARG A 94 5.04 1.00 15.21
CA ARG A 94 3.75 1.67 15.00
C ARG A 94 3.05 1.18 13.74
N ILE A 95 3.81 1.03 12.66
CA ILE A 95 3.27 0.58 11.38
C ILE A 95 2.71 -0.83 11.50
N LEU A 96 3.47 -1.73 12.08
CA LEU A 96 3.03 -3.12 12.24
C LEU A 96 1.89 -3.23 13.25
N ALA A 97 1.91 -2.42 14.33
CA ALA A 97 0.85 -2.40 15.33
C ALA A 97 -0.48 -1.90 14.75
N ALA A 98 -0.44 -1.04 13.74
CA ALA A 98 -1.65 -0.56 13.07
C ALA A 98 -2.28 -1.62 12.17
N GLY A 99 -1.55 -2.69 11.87
CA GLY A 99 -2.06 -3.79 11.06
C GLY A 99 -1.39 -3.94 9.70
N CYS A 100 -0.38 -3.12 9.39
CA CYS A 100 0.37 -3.30 8.14
C CYS A 100 1.07 -4.67 8.14
N ASP A 101 1.04 -5.32 7.01
CA ASP A 101 1.69 -6.63 6.86
C ASP A 101 3.20 -6.50 6.70
N ALA A 102 3.64 -5.35 6.19
CA ALA A 102 5.05 -5.05 6.01
C ALA A 102 5.22 -3.54 5.84
N TYR A 103 6.46 -3.07 5.71
CA TYR A 103 6.72 -1.68 5.38
C TYR A 103 7.90 -1.57 4.42
N ILE A 104 7.95 -0.46 3.68
CA ILE A 104 9.04 -0.15 2.77
C ILE A 104 9.48 1.28 3.04
N ALA A 105 10.78 1.48 3.20
CA ALA A 105 11.34 2.82 3.42
C ALA A 105 11.44 3.58 2.11
N LYS A 106 11.16 4.87 2.14
CA LYS A 106 11.40 5.79 1.03
C LYS A 106 12.84 6.33 1.14
N PRO A 107 13.51 6.62 0.02
CA PRO A 107 13.04 6.50 -1.35
C PRO A 107 12.99 5.04 -1.81
N ILE A 108 12.06 4.76 -2.72
CA ILE A 108 11.88 3.40 -3.24
C ILE A 108 13.07 3.02 -4.12
N ASP A 109 13.67 1.85 -3.82
CA ASP A 109 14.72 1.30 -4.67
C ASP A 109 14.08 0.61 -5.87
N THR A 110 14.19 1.23 -7.03
CA THR A 110 13.52 0.76 -8.25
C THR A 110 13.98 -0.61 -8.72
N ARG A 111 15.19 -1.01 -8.32
CA ARG A 111 15.73 -2.32 -8.73
C ARG A 111 15.17 -3.47 -7.93
N THR A 112 14.93 -3.25 -6.64
CA THR A 112 14.49 -4.32 -5.75
C THR A 112 12.99 -4.31 -5.50
N PHE A 113 12.33 -3.18 -5.71
CA PHE A 113 10.92 -2.99 -5.36
C PHE A 113 9.97 -4.05 -5.97
N PRO A 114 10.03 -4.31 -7.30
CA PRO A 114 9.12 -5.31 -7.87
C PRO A 114 9.29 -6.69 -7.23
N GLY A 115 10.52 -7.10 -6.95
CA GLY A 115 10.80 -8.38 -6.30
C GLY A 115 10.29 -8.45 -4.88
N VAL A 116 10.40 -7.35 -4.13
CA VAL A 116 9.88 -7.27 -2.76
C VAL A 116 8.37 -7.45 -2.77
N ILE A 117 7.68 -6.76 -3.67
CA ILE A 117 6.22 -6.87 -3.79
C ILE A 117 5.81 -8.29 -4.14
N ALA A 118 6.46 -8.90 -5.13
CA ALA A 118 6.16 -10.27 -5.53
C ALA A 118 6.35 -11.25 -4.37
N THR A 119 7.42 -11.10 -3.61
CA THR A 119 7.71 -11.96 -2.46
C THR A 119 6.63 -11.85 -1.38
N LEU A 120 6.19 -10.62 -1.09
CA LEU A 120 5.15 -10.40 -0.08
C LEU A 120 3.81 -10.99 -0.50
N ILE A 121 3.48 -10.90 -1.78
CA ILE A 121 2.26 -11.52 -2.30
C ILE A 121 2.32 -13.03 -2.19
N GLU A 122 3.45 -13.64 -2.57
CA GLU A 122 3.64 -15.09 -2.51
C GLU A 122 3.49 -15.64 -1.09
N LYS A 123 3.98 -14.92 -0.10
CA LYS A 123 3.86 -15.35 1.30
C LYS A 123 2.42 -15.42 1.79
N ARG A 124 1.53 -14.62 1.20
CA ARG A 124 0.11 -14.60 1.60
C ARG A 124 -0.73 -15.59 0.82
N LEU A 125 -0.22 -16.05 -0.30
CA LEU A 125 -0.90 -17.05 -1.11
C LEU A 125 -0.46 -18.43 -0.72
#